data_dbe69af8523e401adccf9eb23363bb36
#
_entry.id   dbe69af8523e401adccf9eb23363bb36
#
_cell.length_a   1.000
_cell.length_b   1.000
_cell.length_c   1.000
_cell.angle_alpha   90.00
_cell.angle_beta   90.00
_cell.angle_gamma   90.00
#
_symmetry.space_group_name_H-M   'P 1'
#
loop_
_entity.id
_entity.type
_entity.pdbx_description
1 polymer ?
#
loop_
_entity_poly.entity_id
_entity_poly.type
_entity_poly.pdbx_seq_one_letter_code
_entity_poly.pdbx_strand_id
1 'polypeptide(L)'
;MPRYEHADEQHIVLKLKNGYNIGLQVNDILEIRWIAKSTSPAFKPPEAPKLDTQLPKVAILGTGGTIASRVDYRTGGVHPQFSAEELYLVVPEIAKYAQIHTELLFNVYSEHINADHWEKIAEKTAEMIRDSYDGIVIAHGTDTMGYSAAALSFALADTPIPIVLVGSQRSTDRPSSDAALNLIGAVTTAAKAPFSGVYVSMHHTIDDEAVALHIGTRIRKNHTSRRDAFESIDTSPAAYVRNGELEVIHNDLPTKDKPQQGFKARYRFEKKVALVKFHPSFDPKIIDYLVDSGYRGIVLEGTGLGHVSEQCYDSVARATDRGILVGMTSQCIWGRVRLTVYDTGRDLLRRGVIPLDDMFPETALVKMMWALGNTKTAEEAKTLMLQNIAGEFIARSPIERRPKD
;
A
#
# COMPACT_ATOMS: atom_id res chain seq x y z
N MET A 1 -0.57 31.61 -0.19
CA MET A 1 -0.94 30.34 0.47
C MET A 1 -1.96 30.63 1.55
N PRO A 2 -2.97 29.78 1.78
CA PRO A 2 -3.87 29.93 2.91
C PRO A 2 -3.07 29.87 4.20
N ARG A 3 -3.40 30.74 5.16
CA ARG A 3 -2.82 30.69 6.50
C ARG A 3 -3.37 29.44 7.22
N TYR A 4 -2.51 28.65 7.82
CA TYR A 4 -2.92 27.68 8.82
C TYR A 4 -3.36 28.42 10.08
N GLU A 5 -4.27 27.85 10.83
CA GLU A 5 -4.81 28.41 12.09
C GLU A 5 -3.70 28.77 13.11
N HIS A 6 -2.54 28.08 13.01
CA HIS A 6 -1.34 28.31 13.81
C HIS A 6 -0.17 28.91 13.00
N ALA A 7 -0.43 29.51 11.83
CA ALA A 7 0.63 30.15 11.06
C ALA A 7 1.09 31.43 11.79
N ASP A 8 2.40 31.60 11.84
CA ASP A 8 3.03 32.80 12.34
C ASP A 8 2.54 34.05 11.58
N GLU A 9 1.95 35.00 12.28
CA GLU A 9 1.45 36.25 11.69
C GLU A 9 2.57 37.20 11.23
N GLN A 10 3.81 36.89 11.57
CA GLN A 10 4.98 37.73 11.27
C GLN A 10 5.60 37.43 9.89
N HIS A 11 5.14 36.40 9.16
CA HIS A 11 5.72 36.04 7.88
C HIS A 11 4.69 35.98 6.75
N ILE A 12 5.08 36.47 5.56
CA ILE A 12 4.37 36.27 4.29
C ILE A 12 5.13 35.25 3.47
N VAL A 13 4.44 34.22 3.01
CA VAL A 13 5.05 33.20 2.15
C VAL A 13 4.86 33.57 0.68
N LEU A 14 5.98 33.74 -0.03
CA LEU A 14 6.05 33.97 -1.46
C LEU A 14 6.43 32.68 -2.19
N LYS A 15 5.67 32.35 -3.25
CA LYS A 15 6.07 31.30 -4.20
C LYS A 15 6.88 31.93 -5.32
N LEU A 16 8.12 31.49 -5.48
CA LEU A 16 9.02 31.94 -6.54
C LEU A 16 8.70 31.23 -7.86
N LYS A 17 9.18 31.79 -8.99
CA LYS A 17 9.01 31.18 -10.33
C LYS A 17 9.62 29.80 -10.47
N ASN A 18 10.67 29.50 -9.70
CA ASN A 18 11.34 28.20 -9.65
C ASN A 18 10.62 27.16 -8.76
N GLY A 19 9.42 27.49 -8.23
CA GLY A 19 8.63 26.60 -7.39
C GLY A 19 8.92 26.63 -5.91
N TYR A 20 10.03 27.24 -5.47
CA TYR A 20 10.36 27.36 -4.03
C TYR A 20 9.43 28.35 -3.33
N ASN A 21 9.13 28.05 -2.06
CA ASN A 21 8.46 28.98 -1.17
C ASN A 21 9.49 29.62 -0.25
N ILE A 22 9.47 30.95 -0.13
CA ILE A 22 10.28 31.70 0.85
C ILE A 22 9.36 32.43 1.83
N GLY A 23 9.71 32.42 3.11
CA GLY A 23 9.07 33.25 4.13
C GLY A 23 9.75 34.61 4.17
N LEU A 24 8.99 35.69 4.04
CA LEU A 24 9.44 37.05 4.27
C LEU A 24 8.86 37.55 5.58
N GLN A 25 9.71 38.11 6.47
CA GLN A 25 9.25 38.71 7.69
C GLN A 25 8.48 39.99 7.37
N VAL A 26 7.28 40.15 7.92
CA VAL A 26 6.40 41.30 7.61
C VAL A 26 7.07 42.62 7.89
N ASN A 27 7.88 42.69 8.96
CA ASN A 27 8.61 43.90 9.37
C ASN A 27 9.71 44.31 8.36
N ASP A 28 10.20 43.41 7.53
CA ASP A 28 11.21 43.66 6.52
C ASP A 28 10.62 44.10 5.19
N ILE A 29 9.27 44.09 5.05
CA ILE A 29 8.56 44.46 3.84
C ILE A 29 8.31 45.96 3.82
N LEU A 30 9.01 46.68 2.94
CA LEU A 30 8.88 48.11 2.79
C LEU A 30 7.59 48.54 2.09
N GLU A 31 7.12 47.75 1.09
CA GLU A 31 5.94 48.06 0.32
C GLU A 31 5.33 46.82 -0.32
N ILE A 32 3.99 46.73 -0.33
CA ILE A 32 3.23 45.74 -1.13
C ILE A 32 2.35 46.52 -2.10
N ARG A 33 2.61 46.36 -3.41
CA ARG A 33 1.76 46.93 -4.45
C ARG A 33 0.88 45.89 -5.08
N TRP A 34 -0.43 46.16 -5.10
CA TRP A 34 -1.37 45.38 -5.90
C TRP A 34 -1.22 45.78 -7.36
N ILE A 35 -0.73 44.86 -8.21
CA ILE A 35 -0.49 45.15 -9.63
C ILE A 35 -1.72 44.79 -10.50
N ALA A 36 -2.26 43.62 -10.32
CA ALA A 36 -3.43 43.14 -11.03
C ALA A 36 -4.02 41.89 -10.34
N LYS A 37 -5.30 41.61 -10.58
CA LYS A 37 -5.89 40.33 -10.29
C LYS A 37 -5.34 39.33 -11.30
N SER A 38 -4.53 38.35 -10.83
CA SER A 38 -4.09 37.27 -11.72
C SER A 38 -5.32 36.52 -12.20
N THR A 39 -5.65 36.63 -13.45
CA THR A 39 -6.44 35.59 -14.11
C THR A 39 -5.51 34.42 -14.23
N SER A 40 -5.83 33.31 -13.55
CA SER A 40 -5.10 32.07 -13.78
C SER A 40 -4.98 31.86 -15.27
N PRO A 41 -3.76 31.73 -15.84
CA PRO A 41 -3.64 31.46 -17.26
C PRO A 41 -4.51 30.25 -17.55
N ALA A 42 -5.41 30.36 -18.51
CA ALA A 42 -6.19 29.22 -18.97
C ALA A 42 -5.17 28.18 -19.41
N PHE A 43 -5.08 27.12 -18.65
CA PHE A 43 -4.14 26.04 -18.92
C PHE A 43 -4.60 25.39 -20.23
N LYS A 44 -3.82 25.52 -21.29
CA LYS A 44 -4.01 24.71 -22.51
C LYS A 44 -3.32 23.39 -22.26
N PRO A 45 -4.06 22.27 -22.19
CA PRO A 45 -3.42 20.98 -22.12
C PRO A 45 -2.46 20.84 -23.31
N PRO A 46 -1.24 20.32 -23.14
CA PRO A 46 -0.43 19.89 -24.27
C PRO A 46 -1.23 18.89 -25.09
N GLU A 47 -0.99 18.87 -26.39
CA GLU A 47 -1.59 17.84 -27.26
C GLU A 47 -1.23 16.47 -26.67
N ALA A 48 -2.23 15.60 -26.55
CA ALA A 48 -2.01 14.24 -26.12
C ALA A 48 -0.92 13.60 -27.02
N PRO A 49 0.08 12.92 -26.45
CA PRO A 49 1.13 12.30 -27.24
C PRO A 49 0.49 11.34 -28.25
N LYS A 50 1.04 11.30 -29.48
CA LYS A 50 0.60 10.33 -30.49
C LYS A 50 0.74 8.94 -29.92
N LEU A 51 -0.38 8.21 -29.80
CA LEU A 51 -0.39 6.85 -29.29
C LEU A 51 0.39 5.94 -30.23
N ASP A 52 1.47 5.36 -29.73
CA ASP A 52 2.17 4.26 -30.39
C ASP A 52 1.41 2.96 -30.07
N THR A 53 0.69 2.44 -31.08
CA THR A 53 -0.12 1.23 -30.96
C THR A 53 0.70 -0.05 -30.77
N GLN A 54 2.02 0.01 -30.84
CA GLN A 54 2.91 -1.13 -30.58
C GLN A 54 3.28 -1.27 -29.09
N LEU A 55 3.03 -0.22 -28.29
CA LEU A 55 3.32 -0.27 -26.87
C LEU A 55 2.29 -1.12 -26.10
N PRO A 56 2.70 -1.74 -24.97
CA PRO A 56 1.81 -2.46 -24.07
C PRO A 56 0.64 -1.60 -23.58
N LYS A 57 -0.53 -2.22 -23.37
CA LYS A 57 -1.72 -1.56 -22.83
C LYS A 57 -1.68 -1.60 -21.30
N VAL A 58 -1.60 -0.45 -20.66
CA VAL A 58 -1.62 -0.32 -19.19
C VAL A 58 -2.84 0.46 -18.75
N ALA A 59 -3.64 -0.12 -17.85
CA ALA A 59 -4.71 0.60 -17.19
C ALA A 59 -4.17 1.28 -15.92
N ILE A 60 -4.61 2.53 -15.66
CA ILE A 60 -4.36 3.22 -14.39
C ILE A 60 -5.71 3.45 -13.70
N LEU A 61 -5.90 2.77 -12.57
CA LEU A 61 -7.11 2.85 -11.76
C LEU A 61 -6.91 3.83 -10.60
N GLY A 62 -7.72 4.88 -10.56
CA GLY A 62 -7.70 5.88 -9.49
C GLY A 62 -8.56 5.48 -8.30
N THR A 63 -7.99 5.50 -7.11
CA THR A 63 -8.72 5.24 -5.86
C THR A 63 -8.67 6.42 -4.89
N GLY A 64 -7.97 7.50 -5.28
CA GLY A 64 -7.68 8.67 -4.46
C GLY A 64 -6.18 8.83 -4.23
N GLY A 65 -5.82 9.67 -3.26
CA GLY A 65 -4.42 9.94 -2.93
C GLY A 65 -3.81 11.12 -3.68
N THR A 66 -2.55 11.39 -3.40
CA THR A 66 -1.86 12.63 -3.80
C THR A 66 -1.20 12.59 -5.17
N ILE A 67 -1.11 11.43 -5.82
CA ILE A 67 -0.32 11.26 -7.05
C ILE A 67 -0.90 12.05 -8.24
N ALA A 68 -2.23 12.23 -8.25
CA ALA A 68 -2.95 13.01 -9.25
C ALA A 68 -3.75 14.16 -8.61
N SER A 69 -3.28 14.68 -7.49
CA SER A 69 -3.96 15.74 -6.74
C SER A 69 -3.31 17.08 -6.95
N ARG A 70 -4.13 18.15 -7.07
CA ARG A 70 -3.70 19.54 -7.06
C ARG A 70 -4.19 20.24 -5.80
N VAL A 71 -3.33 21.09 -5.24
CA VAL A 71 -3.77 22.02 -4.19
C VAL A 71 -4.63 23.11 -4.79
N ASP A 72 -5.86 23.23 -4.32
CA ASP A 72 -6.65 24.45 -4.54
C ASP A 72 -6.06 25.57 -3.69
N TYR A 73 -5.34 26.47 -4.32
CA TYR A 73 -4.68 27.59 -3.63
C TYR A 73 -5.65 28.55 -2.92
N ARG A 74 -6.95 28.48 -3.24
CA ARG A 74 -7.97 29.29 -2.58
C ARG A 74 -8.40 28.71 -1.24
N THR A 75 -8.55 27.38 -1.17
CA THR A 75 -9.02 26.66 0.02
C THR A 75 -7.90 25.99 0.79
N GLY A 76 -6.71 25.80 0.16
CA GLY A 76 -5.63 24.97 0.68
C GLY A 76 -5.91 23.47 0.62
N GLY A 77 -7.09 23.09 0.18
CA GLY A 77 -7.51 21.71 0.02
C GLY A 77 -6.86 21.04 -1.20
N VAL A 78 -6.69 19.74 -1.13
CA VAL A 78 -6.20 18.93 -2.25
C VAL A 78 -7.41 18.38 -2.99
N HIS A 79 -7.55 18.72 -4.29
CA HIS A 79 -8.57 18.16 -5.16
C HIS A 79 -7.94 17.15 -6.10
N PRO A 80 -8.40 15.92 -6.13
CA PRO A 80 -7.93 14.95 -7.11
C PRO A 80 -8.47 15.26 -8.51
N GLN A 81 -7.59 15.15 -9.46
CA GLN A 81 -7.88 15.15 -10.89
C GLN A 81 -7.31 13.85 -11.46
N PHE A 82 -8.10 13.11 -12.25
CA PHE A 82 -7.70 11.79 -12.69
C PHE A 82 -8.21 11.48 -14.11
N SER A 83 -7.70 12.21 -15.09
CA SER A 83 -7.84 11.81 -16.49
C SER A 83 -6.49 11.43 -17.09
N ALA A 84 -6.49 10.69 -18.20
CA ALA A 84 -5.26 10.35 -18.91
C ALA A 84 -4.51 11.60 -19.35
N GLU A 85 -5.24 12.59 -19.83
CA GLU A 85 -4.70 13.88 -20.23
C GLU A 85 -4.03 14.60 -19.06
N GLU A 86 -4.64 14.58 -17.90
CA GLU A 86 -4.08 15.19 -16.69
C GLU A 86 -2.81 14.49 -16.22
N LEU A 87 -2.77 13.16 -16.30
CA LEU A 87 -1.55 12.39 -15.98
C LEU A 87 -0.42 12.67 -16.98
N TYR A 88 -0.72 12.73 -18.31
CA TYR A 88 0.25 13.12 -19.31
C TYR A 88 0.75 14.55 -19.16
N LEU A 89 -0.06 15.44 -18.57
CA LEU A 89 0.36 16.81 -18.26
C LEU A 89 1.38 16.88 -17.14
N VAL A 90 1.25 15.98 -16.17
CA VAL A 90 2.09 15.94 -14.98
C VAL A 90 3.34 15.11 -15.23
N VAL A 91 3.20 13.98 -15.94
CA VAL A 91 4.27 13.03 -16.23
C VAL A 91 4.18 12.54 -17.67
N PRO A 92 4.54 13.40 -18.67
CA PRO A 92 4.44 13.06 -20.09
C PRO A 92 5.33 11.85 -20.48
N GLU A 93 6.34 11.55 -19.69
CA GLU A 93 7.28 10.45 -19.92
C GLU A 93 6.60 9.07 -19.93
N ILE A 94 5.47 8.89 -19.23
CA ILE A 94 4.77 7.59 -19.18
C ILE A 94 4.28 7.12 -20.56
N ALA A 95 4.00 8.07 -21.48
CA ALA A 95 3.62 7.76 -22.86
C ALA A 95 4.72 7.01 -23.66
N LYS A 96 5.96 7.04 -23.21
CA LYS A 96 7.07 6.31 -23.84
C LYS A 96 7.04 4.80 -23.51
N TYR A 97 6.34 4.40 -22.47
CA TYR A 97 6.39 3.04 -21.93
C TYR A 97 5.12 2.24 -22.23
N ALA A 98 3.95 2.90 -22.34
CA ALA A 98 2.68 2.21 -22.50
C ALA A 98 1.61 3.09 -23.15
N GLN A 99 0.61 2.43 -23.74
CA GLN A 99 -0.68 3.02 -24.06
C GLN A 99 -1.49 3.09 -22.76
N ILE A 100 -1.71 4.30 -22.25
CA ILE A 100 -2.36 4.51 -20.96
C ILE A 100 -3.87 4.66 -21.14
N HIS A 101 -4.62 3.86 -20.39
CA HIS A 101 -6.04 4.02 -20.15
C HIS A 101 -6.28 4.33 -18.69
N THR A 102 -7.09 5.33 -18.38
CA THR A 102 -7.36 5.74 -16.99
C THR A 102 -8.83 5.57 -16.66
N GLU A 103 -9.08 5.13 -15.42
CA GLU A 103 -10.42 5.05 -14.86
C GLU A 103 -10.40 5.47 -13.39
N LEU A 104 -11.31 6.35 -12.99
CA LEU A 104 -11.50 6.73 -11.61
C LEU A 104 -12.57 5.84 -10.97
N LEU A 105 -12.17 4.96 -10.05
CA LEU A 105 -13.10 4.08 -9.36
C LEU A 105 -13.80 4.79 -8.20
N PHE A 106 -13.03 5.50 -7.38
CA PHE A 106 -13.49 6.38 -6.32
C PHE A 106 -12.37 7.35 -5.91
N ASN A 107 -12.71 8.27 -5.04
CA ASN A 107 -11.79 9.29 -4.59
C ASN A 107 -11.92 9.49 -3.08
N VAL A 108 -11.12 8.73 -2.33
CA VAL A 108 -11.12 8.79 -0.87
C VAL A 108 -9.69 8.91 -0.34
N TYR A 109 -9.56 9.50 0.83
CA TYR A 109 -8.30 9.41 1.57
C TYR A 109 -8.05 7.98 2.00
N SER A 110 -6.77 7.58 2.05
CA SER A 110 -6.42 6.18 2.30
C SER A 110 -6.88 5.67 3.68
N GLU A 111 -6.98 6.52 4.68
CA GLU A 111 -7.52 6.18 5.99
C GLU A 111 -9.02 5.83 5.99
N HIS A 112 -9.74 6.15 4.91
CA HIS A 112 -11.14 5.79 4.71
C HIS A 112 -11.32 4.50 3.89
N ILE A 113 -10.24 3.94 3.36
CA ILE A 113 -10.27 2.64 2.67
C ILE A 113 -10.65 1.55 3.68
N ASN A 114 -11.52 0.66 3.26
CA ASN A 114 -12.01 -0.48 4.03
C ASN A 114 -12.21 -1.71 3.14
N ALA A 115 -12.71 -2.80 3.70
CA ALA A 115 -12.92 -4.05 2.99
C ALA A 115 -13.82 -3.92 1.74
N ASP A 116 -14.86 -3.09 1.79
CA ASP A 116 -15.74 -2.86 0.63
C ASP A 116 -15.01 -2.16 -0.53
N HIS A 117 -14.06 -1.29 -0.21
CA HIS A 117 -13.21 -0.67 -1.22
C HIS A 117 -12.23 -1.69 -1.83
N TRP A 118 -11.63 -2.59 -1.03
CA TRP A 118 -10.76 -3.65 -1.55
C TRP A 118 -11.53 -4.60 -2.47
N GLU A 119 -12.76 -4.98 -2.11
CA GLU A 119 -13.63 -5.79 -2.96
C GLU A 119 -13.86 -5.12 -4.33
N LYS A 120 -14.21 -3.83 -4.33
CA LYS A 120 -14.42 -3.06 -5.56
C LYS A 120 -13.15 -2.93 -6.42
N ILE A 121 -12.00 -2.65 -5.79
CA ILE A 121 -10.73 -2.57 -6.50
C ILE A 121 -10.41 -3.92 -7.14
N ALA A 122 -10.53 -5.02 -6.38
CA ALA A 122 -10.23 -6.36 -6.88
C ALA A 122 -11.18 -6.79 -8.00
N GLU A 123 -12.47 -6.50 -7.87
CA GLU A 123 -13.48 -6.78 -8.90
C GLU A 123 -13.18 -6.03 -10.19
N LYS A 124 -12.92 -4.71 -10.10
CA LYS A 124 -12.58 -3.89 -11.27
C LYS A 124 -11.26 -4.31 -11.91
N THR A 125 -10.25 -4.61 -11.10
CA THR A 125 -8.97 -5.13 -11.58
C THR A 125 -9.15 -6.46 -12.32
N ALA A 126 -10.01 -7.36 -11.79
CA ALA A 126 -10.31 -8.62 -12.46
C ALA A 126 -11.06 -8.45 -13.80
N GLU A 127 -11.89 -7.41 -13.94
CA GLU A 127 -12.50 -7.03 -15.23
C GLU A 127 -11.43 -6.58 -16.22
N MET A 128 -10.54 -5.68 -15.82
CA MET A 128 -9.46 -5.17 -16.67
C MET A 128 -8.50 -6.28 -17.11
N ILE A 129 -8.23 -7.28 -16.25
CA ILE A 129 -7.45 -8.48 -16.65
C ILE A 129 -8.14 -9.21 -17.81
N ARG A 130 -9.47 -9.40 -17.75
CA ARG A 130 -10.24 -10.04 -18.83
C ARG A 130 -10.28 -9.21 -20.12
N ASP A 131 -10.16 -7.87 -20.01
CA ASP A 131 -10.10 -6.92 -21.13
C ASP A 131 -8.73 -6.87 -21.81
N SER A 132 -7.82 -7.79 -21.44
CA SER A 132 -6.52 -7.97 -22.08
C SER A 132 -5.55 -6.79 -21.96
N TYR A 133 -5.51 -6.15 -20.78
CA TYR A 133 -4.41 -5.26 -20.43
C TYR A 133 -3.13 -6.05 -20.12
N ASP A 134 -1.98 -5.47 -20.44
CA ASP A 134 -0.67 -6.08 -20.18
C ASP A 134 -0.20 -5.87 -18.74
N GLY A 135 -0.73 -4.85 -18.07
CA GLY A 135 -0.49 -4.55 -16.66
C GLY A 135 -1.46 -3.51 -16.13
N ILE A 136 -1.58 -3.41 -14.82
CA ILE A 136 -2.49 -2.49 -14.15
C ILE A 136 -1.71 -1.70 -13.10
N VAL A 137 -1.91 -0.38 -13.08
CA VAL A 137 -1.41 0.53 -12.05
C VAL A 137 -2.59 0.99 -11.20
N ILE A 138 -2.45 0.99 -9.88
CA ILE A 138 -3.49 1.47 -8.96
C ILE A 138 -2.93 2.68 -8.20
N ALA A 139 -3.43 3.87 -8.51
CA ALA A 139 -3.08 5.09 -7.79
C ALA A 139 -3.81 5.12 -6.45
N HIS A 140 -3.07 5.19 -5.34
CA HIS A 140 -3.57 4.98 -3.99
C HIS A 140 -2.89 5.95 -2.99
N GLY A 141 -3.60 6.33 -1.94
CA GLY A 141 -3.00 7.07 -0.84
C GLY A 141 -2.02 6.21 -0.03
N THR A 142 -0.93 6.81 0.46
CA THR A 142 0.21 6.06 1.00
C THR A 142 -0.01 5.43 2.37
N ASP A 143 -0.92 5.97 3.22
CA ASP A 143 -0.99 5.56 4.63
C ASP A 143 -1.51 4.13 4.84
N THR A 144 -2.43 3.66 4.00
CA THR A 144 -2.96 2.29 4.05
C THR A 144 -2.63 1.46 2.81
N MET A 145 -1.68 1.93 1.98
CA MET A 145 -1.29 1.24 0.75
C MET A 145 -0.78 -0.19 0.99
N GLY A 146 -0.03 -0.42 2.07
CA GLY A 146 0.44 -1.76 2.45
C GLY A 146 -0.70 -2.74 2.72
N TYR A 147 -1.75 -2.29 3.43
CA TYR A 147 -2.95 -3.11 3.66
C TYR A 147 -3.67 -3.44 2.34
N SER A 148 -3.85 -2.44 1.48
CA SER A 148 -4.50 -2.62 0.17
C SER A 148 -3.68 -3.52 -0.75
N ALA A 149 -2.36 -3.38 -0.74
CA ALA A 149 -1.47 -4.25 -1.51
C ALA A 149 -1.56 -5.72 -1.04
N ALA A 150 -1.57 -5.96 0.27
CA ALA A 150 -1.79 -7.30 0.83
C ALA A 150 -3.18 -7.84 0.46
N ALA A 151 -4.25 -7.02 0.57
CA ALA A 151 -5.60 -7.43 0.22
C ALA A 151 -5.71 -7.87 -1.25
N LEU A 152 -5.17 -7.08 -2.15
CA LEU A 152 -5.16 -7.41 -3.58
C LEU A 152 -4.25 -8.59 -3.90
N SER A 153 -3.13 -8.77 -3.18
CA SER A 153 -2.26 -9.93 -3.32
C SER A 153 -2.99 -11.25 -3.05
N PHE A 154 -3.87 -11.30 -2.05
CA PHE A 154 -4.68 -12.48 -1.77
C PHE A 154 -5.90 -12.59 -2.68
N ALA A 155 -6.61 -11.48 -2.92
CA ALA A 155 -7.79 -11.50 -3.78
C ALA A 155 -7.48 -11.87 -5.24
N LEU A 156 -6.30 -11.50 -5.72
CA LEU A 156 -5.83 -11.65 -7.10
C LEU A 156 -4.58 -12.56 -7.20
N ALA A 157 -4.46 -13.53 -6.30
CA ALA A 157 -3.24 -14.32 -6.10
C ALA A 157 -2.70 -14.97 -7.39
N ASP A 158 -3.60 -15.42 -8.28
CA ASP A 158 -3.22 -16.06 -9.55
C ASP A 158 -3.25 -15.08 -10.74
N THR A 159 -3.14 -13.78 -10.50
CA THR A 159 -3.14 -12.81 -11.60
C THR A 159 -2.11 -13.18 -12.67
N PRO A 160 -2.49 -13.12 -13.97
CA PRO A 160 -1.56 -13.39 -15.07
C PRO A 160 -0.67 -12.21 -15.44
N ILE A 161 -0.91 -11.02 -14.89
CA ILE A 161 -0.23 -9.77 -15.22
C ILE A 161 0.26 -9.06 -13.96
N PRO A 162 1.23 -8.14 -14.08
CA PRO A 162 1.64 -7.30 -12.96
C PRO A 162 0.56 -6.27 -12.59
N ILE A 163 0.31 -6.13 -11.29
CA ILE A 163 -0.56 -5.11 -10.70
C ILE A 163 0.29 -4.29 -9.75
N VAL A 164 0.39 -2.99 -9.98
CA VAL A 164 1.33 -2.13 -9.27
C VAL A 164 0.59 -0.99 -8.58
N LEU A 165 0.55 -1.01 -7.25
CA LEU A 165 0.08 0.13 -6.48
C LEU A 165 1.15 1.22 -6.46
N VAL A 166 0.73 2.47 -6.52
CA VAL A 166 1.61 3.63 -6.51
C VAL A 166 0.97 4.81 -5.80
N GLY A 167 1.79 5.58 -5.12
CA GLY A 167 1.38 6.80 -4.47
C GLY A 167 2.50 7.83 -4.46
N SER A 168 2.31 8.93 -3.73
CA SER A 168 3.35 9.90 -3.48
C SER A 168 3.27 10.45 -2.06
N GLN A 169 4.42 10.71 -1.45
CA GLN A 169 4.51 11.39 -0.15
C GLN A 169 4.25 12.88 -0.29
N ARG A 170 4.56 13.45 -1.46
CA ARG A 170 4.35 14.86 -1.77
C ARG A 170 3.55 15.00 -3.06
N SER A 171 2.51 15.84 -3.02
CA SER A 171 1.71 16.13 -4.20
C SER A 171 2.55 16.73 -5.34
N THR A 172 2.11 16.51 -6.58
CA THR A 172 2.82 16.89 -7.81
C THR A 172 3.13 18.40 -7.93
N ASP A 173 2.38 19.24 -7.23
CA ASP A 173 2.54 20.69 -7.23
C ASP A 173 3.56 21.20 -6.18
N ARG A 174 4.15 20.31 -5.39
CA ARG A 174 5.19 20.66 -4.40
C ARG A 174 6.59 20.41 -4.95
N PRO A 175 7.58 21.25 -4.54
CA PRO A 175 8.98 20.97 -4.83
C PRO A 175 9.41 19.60 -4.29
N SER A 176 10.28 18.91 -5.02
CA SER A 176 10.78 17.58 -4.67
C SER A 176 9.65 16.54 -4.51
N SER A 177 8.59 16.64 -5.33
CA SER A 177 7.56 15.60 -5.40
C SER A 177 8.18 14.30 -5.92
N ASP A 178 7.81 13.19 -5.27
CA ASP A 178 8.17 11.84 -5.65
C ASP A 178 7.18 11.20 -6.64
N ALA A 179 6.09 11.92 -6.97
CA ALA A 179 4.99 11.36 -7.75
C ALA A 179 5.42 10.93 -9.17
N ALA A 180 6.20 11.77 -9.87
CA ALA A 180 6.57 11.49 -11.26
C ALA A 180 7.42 10.22 -11.37
N LEU A 181 8.46 10.09 -10.55
CA LEU A 181 9.36 8.94 -10.58
C LEU A 181 8.65 7.66 -10.15
N ASN A 182 7.83 7.73 -9.07
CA ASN A 182 7.03 6.60 -8.62
C ASN A 182 6.07 6.11 -9.71
N LEU A 183 5.40 7.04 -10.41
CA LEU A 183 4.46 6.70 -11.50
C LEU A 183 5.19 6.10 -12.71
N ILE A 184 6.34 6.66 -13.11
CA ILE A 184 7.17 6.10 -14.18
C ILE A 184 7.59 4.68 -13.81
N GLY A 185 8.03 4.45 -12.57
CA GLY A 185 8.39 3.13 -12.07
C GLY A 185 7.24 2.14 -12.14
N ALA A 186 6.04 2.56 -11.72
CA ALA A 186 4.84 1.74 -11.77
C ALA A 186 4.42 1.39 -13.19
N VAL A 187 4.37 2.37 -14.11
CA VAL A 187 4.00 2.16 -15.51
C VAL A 187 5.04 1.30 -16.23
N THR A 188 6.33 1.56 -16.03
CA THR A 188 7.41 0.74 -16.59
C THR A 188 7.28 -0.72 -16.15
N THR A 189 7.03 -0.95 -14.87
CA THR A 189 6.82 -2.31 -14.35
C THR A 189 5.59 -2.96 -14.96
N ALA A 190 4.45 -2.27 -14.96
CA ALA A 190 3.20 -2.78 -15.51
C ALA A 190 3.34 -3.16 -17.00
N ALA A 191 4.12 -2.38 -17.77
CA ALA A 191 4.35 -2.60 -19.19
C ALA A 191 5.38 -3.71 -19.49
N LYS A 192 6.51 -3.72 -18.75
CA LYS A 192 7.71 -4.48 -19.13
C LYS A 192 8.01 -5.69 -18.23
N ALA A 193 7.36 -5.83 -17.07
CA ALA A 193 7.70 -6.91 -16.16
C ALA A 193 7.50 -8.30 -16.78
N PRO A 194 8.49 -9.21 -16.67
CA PRO A 194 8.36 -10.59 -17.11
C PRO A 194 7.61 -11.47 -16.08
N PHE A 195 7.20 -10.88 -14.97
CA PHE A 195 6.52 -11.54 -13.86
C PHE A 195 5.12 -10.97 -13.63
N SER A 196 4.29 -11.73 -12.93
CA SER A 196 2.94 -11.37 -12.51
C SER A 196 2.87 -11.19 -10.99
N GLY A 197 1.73 -10.73 -10.47
CA GLY A 197 1.53 -10.53 -9.04
C GLY A 197 1.20 -9.08 -8.66
N VAL A 198 1.11 -8.81 -7.36
CA VAL A 198 0.79 -7.49 -6.82
C VAL A 198 1.99 -6.88 -6.13
N TYR A 199 2.32 -5.66 -6.51
CA TYR A 199 3.52 -4.95 -6.07
C TYR A 199 3.19 -3.51 -5.67
N VAL A 200 4.13 -2.87 -4.97
CA VAL A 200 4.08 -1.43 -4.67
C VAL A 200 5.34 -0.77 -5.21
N SER A 201 5.17 0.31 -5.97
CA SER A 201 6.24 1.10 -6.59
C SER A 201 6.42 2.42 -5.83
N MET A 202 7.51 2.56 -5.10
CA MET A 202 7.84 3.76 -4.32
C MET A 202 9.35 4.04 -4.36
N HIS A 203 9.76 5.28 -4.06
CA HIS A 203 11.17 5.66 -3.99
C HIS A 203 11.98 4.68 -3.15
N HIS A 204 13.16 4.30 -3.67
CA HIS A 204 14.09 3.43 -2.95
C HIS A 204 14.85 4.20 -1.87
N THR A 205 15.33 5.39 -2.20
CA THR A 205 16.08 6.30 -1.32
C THR A 205 15.44 7.69 -1.30
N ILE A 206 16.07 8.63 -0.64
CA ILE A 206 15.59 10.04 -0.62
C ILE A 206 15.93 10.81 -1.90
N ASP A 207 16.80 10.28 -2.76
CA ASP A 207 17.16 10.85 -4.06
C ASP A 207 16.29 10.32 -5.21
N ASP A 208 16.57 10.76 -6.44
CA ASP A 208 15.80 10.41 -7.63
C ASP A 208 16.49 9.32 -8.49
N GLU A 209 17.34 8.48 -7.90
CA GLU A 209 18.10 7.46 -8.65
C GLU A 209 17.25 6.23 -9.00
N ALA A 210 16.40 5.78 -8.09
CA ALA A 210 15.64 4.54 -8.26
C ALA A 210 14.29 4.53 -7.56
N VAL A 211 13.40 3.76 -8.14
CA VAL A 211 12.16 3.30 -7.52
C VAL A 211 12.31 1.83 -7.16
N ALA A 212 11.93 1.45 -5.95
CA ALA A 212 11.90 0.06 -5.52
C ALA A 212 10.50 -0.53 -5.77
N LEU A 213 10.48 -1.76 -6.27
CA LEU A 213 9.27 -2.55 -6.45
C LEU A 213 9.18 -3.57 -5.33
N HIS A 214 8.25 -3.36 -4.41
CA HIS A 214 8.06 -4.20 -3.24
C HIS A 214 6.94 -5.22 -3.45
N ILE A 215 7.10 -6.44 -2.92
CA ILE A 215 6.05 -7.47 -2.92
C ILE A 215 4.90 -6.98 -2.03
N GLY A 216 3.66 -7.05 -2.51
CA GLY A 216 2.49 -6.46 -1.86
C GLY A 216 2.18 -6.98 -0.46
N THR A 217 2.58 -8.22 -0.14
CA THR A 217 2.44 -8.83 1.18
C THR A 217 3.62 -8.59 2.12
N ARG A 218 4.70 -7.96 1.62
CA ARG A 218 5.96 -7.78 2.33
C ARG A 218 6.39 -6.32 2.46
N ILE A 219 5.46 -5.40 2.30
CA ILE A 219 5.76 -3.97 2.32
C ILE A 219 5.14 -3.27 3.51
N ARG A 220 5.88 -2.36 4.13
CA ARG A 220 5.39 -1.49 5.19
C ARG A 220 5.85 -0.05 5.00
N LYS A 221 4.97 0.93 5.32
CA LYS A 221 5.31 2.33 5.44
C LYS A 221 5.94 2.57 6.81
N ASN A 222 7.26 2.72 6.86
CA ASN A 222 8.03 2.87 8.11
C ASN A 222 8.29 4.31 8.52
N HIS A 223 8.04 5.28 7.64
CA HIS A 223 8.20 6.70 7.94
C HIS A 223 6.95 7.50 7.54
N THR A 224 6.60 8.51 8.31
CA THR A 224 5.37 9.30 8.12
C THR A 224 5.35 10.11 6.83
N SER A 225 6.51 10.58 6.32
CA SER A 225 6.56 11.60 5.27
C SER A 225 7.80 11.58 4.36
N ARG A 226 8.79 10.72 4.60
CA ARG A 226 9.98 10.61 3.71
C ARG A 226 9.60 9.97 2.39
N ARG A 227 10.34 10.27 1.32
CA ARG A 227 10.12 9.67 0.00
C ARG A 227 10.40 8.16 0.02
N ASP A 228 11.44 7.72 0.72
CA ASP A 228 11.82 6.34 0.99
C ASP A 228 11.12 5.74 2.23
N ALA A 229 9.87 6.13 2.46
CA ALA A 229 9.10 5.68 3.62
C ALA A 229 8.74 4.19 3.60
N PHE A 230 8.74 3.57 2.42
CA PHE A 230 8.34 2.19 2.23
C PHE A 230 9.55 1.26 2.22
N GLU A 231 9.47 0.18 2.98
CA GLU A 231 10.53 -0.82 3.06
C GLU A 231 9.94 -2.23 2.90
N SER A 232 10.69 -3.12 2.22
CA SER A 232 10.39 -4.55 2.21
C SER A 232 10.76 -5.16 3.57
N ILE A 233 9.89 -5.99 4.13
CA ILE A 233 10.07 -6.62 5.43
C ILE A 233 10.53 -8.07 5.24
N ASP A 234 11.66 -8.41 5.89
CA ASP A 234 12.34 -9.72 5.83
C ASP A 234 12.73 -10.20 4.42
N THR A 235 12.71 -9.30 3.42
CA THR A 235 13.12 -9.58 2.04
C THR A 235 13.69 -8.31 1.39
N SER A 236 14.36 -8.44 0.25
CA SER A 236 14.69 -7.31 -0.63
C SER A 236 13.49 -6.93 -1.49
N PRO A 237 13.51 -5.75 -2.14
CA PRO A 237 12.56 -5.45 -3.21
C PRO A 237 12.63 -6.48 -4.34
N ALA A 238 11.51 -6.74 -5.00
CA ALA A 238 11.42 -7.67 -6.13
C ALA A 238 12.23 -7.20 -7.34
N ALA A 239 12.27 -5.89 -7.55
CA ALA A 239 12.99 -5.25 -8.64
C ALA A 239 13.26 -3.78 -8.30
N TYR A 240 14.12 -3.14 -9.10
CA TYR A 240 14.29 -1.69 -9.15
C TYR A 240 13.97 -1.17 -10.54
N VAL A 241 13.50 0.09 -10.61
CA VAL A 241 13.40 0.84 -11.86
C VAL A 241 14.36 2.01 -11.79
N ARG A 242 15.35 2.02 -12.69
CA ARG A 242 16.35 3.07 -12.83
C ARG A 242 16.32 3.61 -14.25
N ASN A 243 16.19 4.91 -14.44
CA ASN A 243 16.13 5.53 -15.77
C ASN A 243 15.11 4.88 -16.74
N GLY A 244 13.99 4.38 -16.23
CA GLY A 244 12.97 3.69 -17.03
C GLY A 244 13.31 2.25 -17.45
N GLU A 245 14.37 1.68 -16.89
CA GLU A 245 14.75 0.27 -17.08
C GLU A 245 14.48 -0.54 -15.81
N LEU A 246 13.94 -1.75 -16.00
CA LEU A 246 13.56 -2.67 -14.92
C LEU A 246 14.73 -3.64 -14.63
N GLU A 247 15.24 -3.59 -13.41
CA GLU A 247 16.26 -4.49 -12.87
C GLU A 247 15.61 -5.48 -11.91
N VAL A 248 15.42 -6.74 -12.34
CA VAL A 248 14.78 -7.79 -11.53
C VAL A 248 15.79 -8.38 -10.55
N ILE A 249 15.44 -8.43 -9.27
CA ILE A 249 16.28 -8.95 -8.18
C ILE A 249 15.90 -10.37 -7.79
N HIS A 250 14.59 -10.67 -7.70
CA HIS A 250 14.09 -11.98 -7.36
C HIS A 250 13.90 -12.85 -8.60
N ASN A 251 14.51 -14.04 -8.62
CA ASN A 251 14.40 -14.97 -9.73
C ASN A 251 13.22 -15.96 -9.60
N ASP A 252 12.54 -15.96 -8.47
CA ASP A 252 11.44 -16.86 -8.10
C ASP A 252 10.06 -16.22 -8.14
N LEU A 253 9.95 -15.04 -8.79
CA LEU A 253 8.67 -14.38 -8.98
C LEU A 253 7.75 -15.18 -9.92
N PRO A 254 6.42 -15.14 -9.71
CA PRO A 254 5.46 -15.78 -10.62
C PRO A 254 5.61 -15.26 -12.05
N THR A 255 5.63 -16.16 -13.03
CA THR A 255 5.77 -15.77 -14.45
C THR A 255 4.48 -15.19 -15.02
N LYS A 256 4.60 -14.34 -16.06
CA LYS A 256 3.46 -13.71 -16.77
C LYS A 256 2.75 -14.64 -17.76
N ASP A 257 3.13 -15.92 -17.83
CA ASP A 257 2.70 -16.86 -18.91
C ASP A 257 1.31 -17.49 -18.70
N LYS A 258 0.57 -17.08 -17.68
CA LYS A 258 -0.77 -17.61 -17.40
C LYS A 258 -1.81 -17.04 -18.38
N PRO A 259 -2.74 -17.87 -18.92
CA PRO A 259 -3.83 -17.35 -19.73
C PRO A 259 -4.71 -16.38 -18.94
N GLN A 260 -5.01 -15.22 -19.50
CA GLN A 260 -5.92 -14.24 -18.87
C GLN A 260 -7.37 -14.75 -18.84
N GLN A 261 -7.74 -15.58 -19.82
CA GLN A 261 -9.04 -16.26 -19.86
C GLN A 261 -9.10 -17.33 -18.76
N GLY A 262 -10.13 -17.24 -17.91
CA GLY A 262 -10.32 -18.17 -16.79
C GLY A 262 -9.78 -17.70 -15.45
N PHE A 263 -9.12 -16.53 -15.38
CA PHE A 263 -8.73 -15.92 -14.13
C PHE A 263 -9.95 -15.64 -13.23
N LYS A 264 -9.88 -16.08 -11.97
CA LYS A 264 -10.94 -15.91 -10.97
C LYS A 264 -10.40 -15.22 -9.73
N ALA A 265 -10.88 -14.03 -9.45
CA ALA A 265 -10.61 -13.32 -8.22
C ALA A 265 -11.42 -13.91 -7.04
N ARG A 266 -10.81 -13.89 -5.84
CA ARG A 266 -11.42 -14.29 -4.56
C ARG A 266 -11.41 -13.10 -3.63
N TYR A 267 -12.33 -12.16 -3.80
CA TYR A 267 -12.26 -10.82 -3.23
C TYR A 267 -13.23 -10.54 -2.06
N ARG A 268 -13.73 -11.57 -1.38
CA ARG A 268 -14.55 -11.36 -0.18
C ARG A 268 -13.66 -11.19 1.05
N PHE A 269 -14.05 -10.26 1.93
CA PHE A 269 -13.32 -9.98 3.17
C PHE A 269 -14.28 -9.96 4.36
N GLU A 270 -14.02 -10.80 5.37
CA GLU A 270 -14.73 -10.76 6.64
C GLU A 270 -14.35 -9.50 7.44
N LYS A 271 -15.34 -8.69 7.80
CA LYS A 271 -15.11 -7.42 8.51
C LYS A 271 -14.93 -7.59 10.02
N LYS A 272 -15.41 -8.71 10.58
CA LYS A 272 -15.32 -9.03 12.00
C LYS A 272 -14.01 -9.74 12.33
N VAL A 273 -12.87 -9.07 11.99
CA VAL A 273 -11.51 -9.47 12.34
C VAL A 273 -10.82 -8.28 13.01
N ALA A 274 -10.14 -8.51 14.11
CA ALA A 274 -9.44 -7.47 14.86
C ALA A 274 -7.94 -7.72 14.91
N LEU A 275 -7.15 -6.64 14.82
CA LEU A 275 -5.73 -6.62 15.18
C LEU A 275 -5.60 -6.05 16.59
N VAL A 276 -5.02 -6.81 17.50
CA VAL A 276 -4.91 -6.45 18.92
C VAL A 276 -3.45 -6.46 19.33
N LYS A 277 -2.91 -5.28 19.63
CA LYS A 277 -1.55 -5.10 20.11
C LYS A 277 -1.48 -5.32 21.60
N PHE A 278 -0.73 -6.34 22.02
CA PHE A 278 -0.44 -6.57 23.44
C PHE A 278 0.57 -5.54 23.97
N HIS A 279 0.37 -5.11 25.22
CA HIS A 279 1.29 -4.21 25.94
C HIS A 279 1.29 -4.56 27.45
N PRO A 280 2.30 -4.15 28.22
CA PRO A 280 2.23 -4.25 29.68
C PRO A 280 0.95 -3.62 30.23
N SER A 281 0.29 -4.31 31.17
CA SER A 281 -1.03 -3.92 31.71
C SER A 281 -2.20 -3.99 30.69
N PHE A 282 -2.08 -4.83 29.65
CA PHE A 282 -3.18 -5.11 28.73
C PHE A 282 -4.36 -5.75 29.50
N ASP A 283 -5.57 -5.22 29.31
CA ASP A 283 -6.77 -5.81 29.89
C ASP A 283 -7.36 -6.91 28.98
N PRO A 284 -7.34 -8.19 29.41
CA PRO A 284 -7.89 -9.30 28.62
C PRO A 284 -9.36 -9.17 28.25
N LYS A 285 -10.15 -8.34 28.97
CA LYS A 285 -11.53 -8.04 28.63
C LYS A 285 -11.73 -7.47 27.24
N ILE A 286 -10.67 -6.90 26.64
CA ILE A 286 -10.70 -6.48 25.24
C ILE A 286 -10.93 -7.68 24.32
N ILE A 287 -10.28 -8.81 24.59
CA ILE A 287 -10.51 -10.06 23.84
C ILE A 287 -11.93 -10.57 24.08
N ASP A 288 -12.40 -10.57 25.36
CA ASP A 288 -13.75 -10.98 25.68
C ASP A 288 -14.81 -10.13 24.98
N TYR A 289 -14.60 -8.81 24.91
CA TYR A 289 -15.47 -7.92 24.16
C TYR A 289 -15.58 -8.29 22.68
N LEU A 290 -14.45 -8.63 22.03
CA LEU A 290 -14.46 -9.07 20.64
C LEU A 290 -15.22 -10.38 20.46
N VAL A 291 -15.06 -11.32 21.38
CA VAL A 291 -15.83 -12.58 21.42
C VAL A 291 -17.33 -12.30 21.52
N ASP A 292 -17.75 -11.47 22.46
CA ASP A 292 -19.17 -11.14 22.70
C ASP A 292 -19.78 -10.29 21.57
N SER A 293 -18.94 -9.50 20.88
CA SER A 293 -19.33 -8.69 19.71
C SER A 293 -19.39 -9.50 18.41
N GLY A 294 -19.16 -10.82 18.45
CA GLY A 294 -19.29 -11.71 17.30
C GLY A 294 -18.17 -11.58 16.27
N TYR A 295 -16.95 -11.23 16.71
CA TYR A 295 -15.78 -11.30 15.85
C TYR A 295 -15.48 -12.76 15.48
N ARG A 296 -14.95 -12.97 14.28
CA ARG A 296 -14.63 -14.29 13.75
C ARG A 296 -13.13 -14.57 13.74
N GLY A 297 -12.32 -13.51 13.84
CA GLY A 297 -10.86 -13.63 13.86
C GLY A 297 -10.22 -12.54 14.73
N ILE A 298 -9.13 -12.91 15.40
CA ILE A 298 -8.29 -12.01 16.19
C ILE A 298 -6.84 -12.27 15.81
N VAL A 299 -6.13 -11.25 15.36
CA VAL A 299 -4.69 -11.26 15.20
C VAL A 299 -4.09 -10.59 16.43
N LEU A 300 -3.37 -11.37 17.25
CA LEU A 300 -2.63 -10.86 18.41
C LEU A 300 -1.23 -10.44 17.95
N GLU A 301 -0.87 -9.20 18.19
CA GLU A 301 0.47 -8.65 18.00
C GLU A 301 1.22 -8.78 19.34
N GLY A 302 1.87 -9.94 19.53
CA GLY A 302 2.58 -10.28 20.76
C GLY A 302 4.01 -9.72 20.82
N THR A 303 4.63 -9.81 21.97
CA THR A 303 6.02 -9.37 22.18
C THR A 303 7.03 -10.43 21.73
N GLY A 304 8.19 -10.01 21.21
CA GLY A 304 9.30 -10.89 20.87
C GLY A 304 8.88 -12.06 19.97
N LEU A 305 9.02 -13.29 20.46
CA LEU A 305 8.66 -14.51 19.71
C LEU A 305 7.15 -14.81 19.67
N GLY A 306 6.31 -13.86 20.03
CA GLY A 306 4.84 -13.98 19.99
C GLY A 306 4.24 -14.26 21.37
N HIS A 307 4.63 -13.52 22.40
CA HIS A 307 4.15 -13.75 23.77
C HIS A 307 3.17 -12.67 24.22
N VAL A 308 2.21 -13.09 25.04
CA VAL A 308 1.28 -12.24 25.79
C VAL A 308 1.28 -12.70 27.26
N SER A 309 0.78 -11.86 28.16
CA SER A 309 0.65 -12.19 29.58
C SER A 309 -0.27 -13.40 29.80
N GLU A 310 0.05 -14.23 30.81
CA GLU A 310 -0.81 -15.35 31.26
C GLU A 310 -2.24 -14.92 31.59
N GLN A 311 -2.43 -13.67 32.01
CA GLN A 311 -3.77 -13.08 32.24
C GLN A 311 -4.67 -13.13 31.00
N CYS A 312 -4.09 -13.23 29.78
CA CYS A 312 -4.84 -13.32 28.53
C CYS A 312 -5.30 -14.76 28.21
N TYR A 313 -4.79 -15.77 28.91
CA TYR A 313 -4.97 -17.17 28.50
C TYR A 313 -6.44 -17.63 28.53
N ASP A 314 -7.18 -17.26 29.55
CA ASP A 314 -8.59 -17.64 29.67
C ASP A 314 -9.46 -16.97 28.59
N SER A 315 -9.20 -15.69 28.30
CA SER A 315 -9.89 -14.98 27.22
C SER A 315 -9.53 -15.52 25.83
N VAL A 316 -8.25 -15.91 25.62
CA VAL A 316 -7.79 -16.57 24.38
C VAL A 316 -8.46 -17.95 24.24
N ALA A 317 -8.47 -18.78 25.30
CA ALA A 317 -9.14 -20.09 25.28
C ALA A 317 -10.64 -19.93 24.97
N ARG A 318 -11.32 -18.97 25.64
CA ARG A 318 -12.73 -18.64 25.37
C ARG A 318 -12.97 -18.29 23.91
N ALA A 319 -12.07 -17.53 23.27
CA ALA A 319 -12.18 -17.17 21.86
C ALA A 319 -12.07 -18.40 20.96
N THR A 320 -11.04 -19.23 21.16
CA THR A 320 -10.82 -20.44 20.35
C THR A 320 -11.89 -21.50 20.56
N ASP A 321 -12.38 -21.71 21.79
CA ASP A 321 -13.50 -22.62 22.10
C ASP A 321 -14.80 -22.23 21.40
N ARG A 322 -14.98 -20.93 21.09
CA ARG A 322 -16.10 -20.43 20.30
C ARG A 322 -15.85 -20.44 18.79
N GLY A 323 -14.76 -21.03 18.33
CA GLY A 323 -14.42 -21.16 16.92
C GLY A 323 -13.89 -19.87 16.28
N ILE A 324 -13.47 -18.89 17.10
CA ILE A 324 -12.80 -17.69 16.62
C ILE A 324 -11.34 -18.03 16.30
N LEU A 325 -10.85 -17.68 15.11
CA LEU A 325 -9.45 -17.86 14.78
C LEU A 325 -8.58 -16.87 15.56
N VAL A 326 -7.62 -17.34 16.31
CA VAL A 326 -6.64 -16.50 17.01
C VAL A 326 -5.27 -16.73 16.40
N GLY A 327 -4.78 -15.76 15.64
CA GLY A 327 -3.45 -15.78 15.04
C GLY A 327 -2.46 -14.96 15.86
N MET A 328 -1.20 -15.43 15.96
CA MET A 328 -0.13 -14.73 16.67
C MET A 328 0.91 -14.20 15.70
N THR A 329 1.15 -12.88 15.75
CA THR A 329 2.25 -12.18 15.09
C THR A 329 3.18 -11.54 16.13
N SER A 330 4.25 -10.90 15.70
CA SER A 330 5.17 -10.18 16.56
C SER A 330 5.05 -8.66 16.38
N GLN A 331 5.27 -7.92 17.47
CA GLN A 331 5.51 -6.46 17.43
C GLN A 331 6.87 -6.11 16.82
N CYS A 332 7.79 -7.09 16.79
CA CYS A 332 9.04 -6.92 16.09
C CYS A 332 8.78 -6.91 14.59
N ILE A 333 9.26 -5.87 13.90
CA ILE A 333 9.08 -5.73 12.44
C ILE A 333 9.81 -6.84 11.70
N TRP A 334 10.96 -7.26 12.21
CA TRP A 334 11.86 -8.26 11.62
C TRP A 334 11.85 -9.54 12.44
N GLY A 335 11.92 -10.67 11.74
CA GLY A 335 12.00 -11.99 12.36
C GLY A 335 10.66 -12.71 12.38
N ARG A 336 10.56 -13.73 13.24
CA ARG A 336 9.40 -14.63 13.21
C ARG A 336 8.94 -15.07 14.58
N VAL A 337 7.66 -15.40 14.68
CA VAL A 337 7.04 -16.01 15.85
C VAL A 337 7.56 -17.43 16.05
N ARG A 338 7.88 -17.80 17.31
CA ARG A 338 8.34 -19.14 17.70
C ARG A 338 7.76 -19.54 19.07
N LEU A 339 6.49 -19.91 19.09
CA LEU A 339 5.77 -20.29 20.32
C LEU A 339 6.25 -21.58 20.97
N THR A 340 7.12 -22.35 20.31
CA THR A 340 7.65 -23.62 20.85
C THR A 340 8.87 -23.43 21.72
N VAL A 341 9.48 -22.26 21.81
CA VAL A 341 10.73 -22.02 22.57
C VAL A 341 10.47 -22.00 24.06
N TYR A 342 9.47 -21.24 24.50
CA TYR A 342 9.13 -21.11 25.91
C TYR A 342 7.85 -21.87 26.26
N ASP A 343 7.68 -22.22 27.54
CA ASP A 343 6.49 -22.88 28.10
C ASP A 343 5.23 -22.03 27.87
N THR A 344 5.32 -20.71 28.12
CA THR A 344 4.23 -19.75 27.89
C THR A 344 3.74 -19.75 26.45
N GLY A 345 4.62 -19.89 25.47
CA GLY A 345 4.22 -20.02 24.06
C GLY A 345 3.53 -21.37 23.78
N ARG A 346 4.00 -22.43 24.37
CA ARG A 346 3.37 -23.75 24.27
C ARG A 346 1.99 -23.79 24.90
N ASP A 347 1.75 -23.00 25.95
CA ASP A 347 0.46 -22.86 26.58
C ASP A 347 -0.54 -22.13 25.65
N LEU A 348 -0.08 -21.15 24.87
CA LEU A 348 -0.90 -20.51 23.83
C LEU A 348 -1.24 -21.50 22.69
N LEU A 349 -0.27 -22.33 22.26
CA LEU A 349 -0.52 -23.37 21.25
C LEU A 349 -1.59 -24.38 21.73
N ARG A 350 -1.54 -24.82 23.00
CA ARG A 350 -2.56 -25.72 23.56
C ARG A 350 -3.95 -25.11 23.59
N ARG A 351 -4.04 -23.78 23.66
CA ARG A 351 -5.27 -23.01 23.59
C ARG A 351 -5.73 -22.68 22.17
N GLY A 352 -5.10 -23.28 21.16
CA GLY A 352 -5.52 -23.14 19.77
C GLY A 352 -4.99 -21.92 19.03
N VAL A 353 -4.05 -21.17 19.61
CA VAL A 353 -3.41 -20.03 18.91
C VAL A 353 -2.59 -20.53 17.73
N ILE A 354 -2.75 -19.87 16.58
CA ILE A 354 -2.08 -20.19 15.32
C ILE A 354 -0.85 -19.28 15.18
N PRO A 355 0.39 -19.83 15.22
CA PRO A 355 1.59 -19.03 14.96
C PRO A 355 1.66 -18.66 13.49
N LEU A 356 1.80 -17.37 13.18
CA LEU A 356 1.82 -16.85 11.82
C LEU A 356 3.24 -16.59 11.28
N ASP A 357 4.22 -17.25 11.86
CA ASP A 357 5.62 -17.28 11.48
C ASP A 357 6.22 -15.86 11.30
N ASP A 358 6.65 -15.48 10.11
CA ASP A 358 7.25 -14.19 9.77
C ASP A 358 6.26 -13.23 9.08
N MET A 359 4.97 -13.57 9.09
CA MET A 359 3.93 -12.68 8.59
C MET A 359 3.73 -11.52 9.57
N PHE A 360 3.96 -10.29 9.11
CA PHE A 360 3.79 -9.12 9.97
C PHE A 360 2.30 -8.74 10.16
N PRO A 361 1.96 -7.95 11.20
CA PRO A 361 0.59 -7.79 11.69
C PRO A 361 -0.41 -7.32 10.64
N GLU A 362 -0.04 -6.36 9.80
CA GLU A 362 -0.92 -5.78 8.78
C GLU A 362 -1.33 -6.83 7.73
N THR A 363 -0.36 -7.59 7.24
CA THR A 363 -0.62 -8.67 6.27
C THR A 363 -1.42 -9.80 6.91
N ALA A 364 -1.14 -10.15 8.16
CA ALA A 364 -1.86 -11.18 8.90
C ALA A 364 -3.34 -10.82 9.10
N LEU A 365 -3.62 -9.56 9.48
CA LEU A 365 -4.98 -9.05 9.58
C LEU A 365 -5.74 -9.23 8.28
N VAL A 366 -5.18 -8.72 7.19
CA VAL A 366 -5.81 -8.74 5.86
C VAL A 366 -5.99 -10.17 5.36
N LYS A 367 -4.98 -11.04 5.54
CA LYS A 367 -5.09 -12.47 5.18
C LYS A 367 -6.20 -13.16 5.95
N MET A 368 -6.34 -12.89 7.25
CA MET A 368 -7.41 -13.48 8.07
C MET A 368 -8.79 -12.99 7.62
N MET A 369 -8.94 -11.69 7.30
CA MET A 369 -10.18 -11.17 6.72
C MET A 369 -10.52 -11.85 5.41
N TRP A 370 -9.54 -12.03 4.53
CA TRP A 370 -9.70 -12.70 3.24
C TRP A 370 -10.00 -14.21 3.40
N ALA A 371 -9.26 -14.91 4.24
CA ALA A 371 -9.46 -16.34 4.48
C ALA A 371 -10.86 -16.63 5.00
N LEU A 372 -11.32 -15.90 6.01
CA LEU A 372 -12.66 -16.02 6.59
C LEU A 372 -13.76 -15.59 5.62
N GLY A 373 -13.49 -14.64 4.73
CA GLY A 373 -14.43 -14.18 3.70
C GLY A 373 -14.63 -15.16 2.55
N ASN A 374 -13.67 -16.07 2.31
CA ASN A 374 -13.67 -16.98 1.17
C ASN A 374 -13.76 -18.46 1.54
N THR A 375 -14.03 -18.79 2.80
CA THR A 375 -14.21 -20.16 3.30
C THR A 375 -15.54 -20.29 4.04
N LYS A 376 -15.97 -21.55 4.21
CA LYS A 376 -17.24 -21.83 4.94
C LYS A 376 -17.00 -22.16 6.40
N THR A 377 -15.83 -22.70 6.73
CA THR A 377 -15.50 -23.16 8.08
C THR A 377 -14.22 -22.50 8.60
N ALA A 378 -14.08 -22.45 9.93
CA ALA A 378 -12.87 -21.94 10.59
C ALA A 378 -11.63 -22.80 10.25
N GLU A 379 -11.78 -24.12 10.10
CA GLU A 379 -10.66 -25.00 9.73
C GLU A 379 -10.16 -24.77 8.30
N GLU A 380 -11.07 -24.53 7.34
CA GLU A 380 -10.67 -24.13 5.99
C GLU A 380 -9.93 -22.79 6.02
N ALA A 381 -10.41 -21.80 6.79
CA ALA A 381 -9.75 -20.51 6.93
C ALA A 381 -8.36 -20.65 7.59
N LYS A 382 -8.25 -21.47 8.63
CA LYS A 382 -6.97 -21.80 9.28
C LYS A 382 -5.98 -22.42 8.30
N THR A 383 -6.44 -23.34 7.46
CA THR A 383 -5.61 -23.95 6.42
C THR A 383 -5.07 -22.88 5.46
N LEU A 384 -5.91 -21.94 5.00
CA LEU A 384 -5.48 -20.84 4.16
C LEU A 384 -4.50 -19.90 4.88
N MET A 385 -4.70 -19.64 6.17
CA MET A 385 -3.79 -18.81 6.96
C MET A 385 -2.35 -19.36 7.00
N LEU A 386 -2.19 -20.68 6.95
CA LEU A 386 -0.89 -21.35 7.03
C LEU A 386 -0.26 -21.65 5.65
N GLN A 387 -0.99 -21.46 4.54
CA GLN A 387 -0.45 -21.61 3.18
C GLN A 387 0.27 -20.34 2.75
N ASN A 388 1.38 -20.48 2.03
CA ASN A 388 2.03 -19.35 1.33
C ASN A 388 1.31 -19.14 -0.01
N ILE A 389 0.55 -18.06 -0.13
CA ILE A 389 -0.34 -17.79 -1.27
C ILE A 389 0.25 -16.72 -2.18
N ALA A 390 0.84 -15.69 -1.59
CA ALA A 390 1.28 -14.49 -2.31
C ALA A 390 2.66 -13.99 -1.82
N GLY A 391 3.51 -14.90 -1.34
CA GLY A 391 4.84 -14.57 -0.85
C GLY A 391 4.87 -13.97 0.57
N GLU A 392 3.79 -14.16 1.35
CA GLU A 392 3.67 -13.64 2.71
C GLU A 392 4.49 -14.41 3.76
N PHE A 393 5.01 -15.59 3.40
CA PHE A 393 5.96 -16.36 4.20
C PHE A 393 7.28 -16.55 3.45
N ILE A 394 8.39 -16.47 4.17
CA ILE A 394 9.70 -16.82 3.66
C ILE A 394 10.28 -18.00 4.44
N ALA A 395 11.00 -18.89 3.76
CA ALA A 395 11.54 -20.10 4.37
C ALA A 395 12.61 -19.80 5.42
N ARG A 396 13.38 -18.72 5.22
CA ARG A 396 14.49 -18.33 6.12
C ARG A 396 14.56 -16.82 6.22
N SER A 397 14.72 -16.30 7.43
CA SER A 397 15.02 -14.87 7.64
C SER A 397 16.37 -14.52 7.01
N PRO A 398 16.49 -13.39 6.30
CA PRO A 398 17.75 -12.96 5.74
C PRO A 398 18.77 -12.66 6.85
N ILE A 399 20.03 -12.92 6.58
CA ILE A 399 21.13 -12.65 7.53
C ILE A 399 21.34 -11.13 7.63
N GLU A 400 21.23 -10.43 6.52
CA GLU A 400 21.33 -8.98 6.45
C GLU A 400 19.96 -8.35 6.56
N ARG A 401 19.76 -7.46 7.54
CA ARG A 401 18.47 -6.80 7.78
C ARG A 401 18.13 -5.72 6.74
N ARG A 402 19.15 -5.21 6.05
CA ARG A 402 19.03 -4.26 4.93
C ARG A 402 20.05 -4.66 3.88
N PRO A 403 19.71 -4.57 2.58
CA PRO A 403 20.74 -4.51 1.56
C PRO A 403 21.69 -3.37 1.96
N LYS A 404 22.98 -3.63 1.96
CA LYS A 404 23.96 -2.54 2.07
C LYS A 404 23.82 -1.71 0.81
N ASP A 405 23.57 -0.41 1.00
CA ASP A 405 23.63 0.59 -0.07
C ASP A 405 25.00 0.55 -0.77
#